data_6881bdb3aacd950b0225c684d5e07a1c
#
_entry.id   6881bdb3aacd950b0225c684d5e07a1c
#
_cell.length_a   1.000
_cell.length_b   1.000
_cell.length_c   1.000
_cell.angle_alpha   90.00
_cell.angle_beta   90.00
_cell.angle_gamma   90.00
#
_symmetry.space_group_name_H-M   'P 1'
#
loop_
_entity.id
_entity.type
_entity.pdbx_description
1 polymer ?
#
loop_
_entity_poly.entity_id
_entity_poly.type
_entity_poly.pdbx_seq_one_letter_code
_entity_poly.pdbx_strand_id
1 'polypeptide(L)'
;MGILFISNDICFEHDPSGNHPERPDRLSAVLDGLERARMGSTVTKLRAEPVDENLVLQVHDQELIYGLKEISQQGGGVIDADTRMSAASWKAALVAAGAGLQAINLSLIHI
;
A
#
# COMPACT_ATOMS: atom_id res chain seq x y z
N MET A 1 12.36 -10.75 -20.59
CA MET A 1 11.11 -10.17 -20.08
C MET A 1 11.34 -9.57 -18.71
N GLY A 2 10.99 -8.32 -18.52
CA GLY A 2 11.20 -7.62 -17.26
C GLY A 2 9.98 -7.69 -16.35
N ILE A 3 10.24 -7.51 -15.06
CA ILE A 3 9.20 -7.43 -14.04
C ILE A 3 9.30 -6.06 -13.39
N LEU A 4 8.16 -5.39 -13.22
CA LEU A 4 8.08 -4.15 -12.46
C LEU A 4 7.67 -4.47 -11.03
N PHE A 5 8.44 -3.98 -10.08
CA PHE A 5 8.14 -4.07 -8.67
C PHE A 5 7.84 -2.66 -8.15
N ILE A 6 6.58 -2.41 -7.87
CA ILE A 6 6.11 -1.07 -7.49
C ILE A 6 5.81 -1.06 -6.00
N SER A 7 6.52 -0.23 -5.25
CA SER A 7 6.39 -0.18 -3.80
C SER A 7 6.70 1.22 -3.27
N ASN A 8 6.38 1.43 -2.00
CA ASN A 8 6.71 2.67 -1.30
C ASN A 8 6.95 2.34 0.17
N ASP A 9 8.01 2.90 0.73
CA ASP A 9 8.41 2.64 2.12
C ASP A 9 7.36 3.07 3.14
N ILE A 10 6.45 3.96 2.77
CA ILE A 10 5.36 4.37 3.67
C ILE A 10 4.50 3.16 4.09
N CYS A 11 4.46 2.10 3.28
CA CYS A 11 3.70 0.90 3.61
C CYS A 11 4.25 0.16 4.82
N PHE A 12 5.54 0.35 5.16
CA PHE A 12 6.11 -0.17 6.41
C PHE A 12 5.55 0.53 7.65
N GLU A 13 5.00 1.73 7.47
CA GLU A 13 4.46 2.52 8.58
C GLU A 13 2.99 2.20 8.84
N HIS A 14 2.35 1.40 7.99
CA HIS A 14 1.06 0.81 8.31
C HIS A 14 1.31 -0.37 9.26
N ASP A 15 1.07 -0.12 10.54
CA ASP A 15 1.35 -1.08 11.60
C ASP A 15 0.18 -1.12 12.57
N PRO A 16 -0.69 -2.16 12.47
CA PRO A 16 -1.80 -2.31 13.40
C PRO A 16 -1.36 -2.62 14.83
N SER A 17 -0.07 -2.90 15.03
CA SER A 17 0.57 -3.20 16.33
C SER A 17 0.13 -4.54 16.97
N GLY A 18 0.82 -4.92 18.04
CA GLY A 18 0.56 -6.17 18.73
C GLY A 18 0.93 -7.40 17.90
N ASN A 19 0.22 -8.49 18.10
CA ASN A 19 0.46 -9.76 17.42
C ASN A 19 -0.43 -9.93 16.17
N HIS A 20 -0.82 -8.83 15.55
CA HIS A 20 -1.66 -8.88 14.36
C HIS A 20 -0.91 -9.51 13.19
N PRO A 21 -1.54 -10.43 12.41
CA PRO A 21 -0.90 -11.03 11.23
C PRO A 21 -0.61 -9.99 10.14
N GLU A 22 -1.37 -8.92 10.05
CA GLU A 22 -1.07 -7.76 9.19
C GLU A 22 0.00 -6.93 9.88
N ARG A 23 1.22 -6.97 9.38
CA ARG A 23 2.34 -6.27 10.02
C ARG A 23 3.46 -5.98 9.03
N PRO A 24 4.32 -4.98 9.33
CA PRO A 24 5.41 -4.58 8.41
C PRO A 24 6.39 -5.69 8.06
N ASP A 25 6.58 -6.68 8.95
CA ASP A 25 7.46 -7.82 8.69
C ASP A 25 7.10 -8.58 7.41
N ARG A 26 5.85 -8.55 7.00
CA ARG A 26 5.40 -9.18 5.75
C ARG A 26 6.06 -8.55 4.53
N LEU A 27 6.22 -7.24 4.55
CA LEU A 27 6.88 -6.51 3.46
C LEU A 27 8.37 -6.85 3.40
N SER A 28 9.02 -6.93 4.56
CA SER A 28 10.42 -7.37 4.64
C SER A 28 10.59 -8.77 4.08
N ALA A 29 9.66 -9.67 4.39
CA ALA A 29 9.69 -11.04 3.88
C ALA A 29 9.57 -11.09 2.35
N VAL A 30 8.72 -10.24 1.77
CA VAL A 30 8.58 -10.15 0.30
C VAL A 30 9.88 -9.67 -0.33
N LEU A 31 10.49 -8.62 0.22
CA LEU A 31 11.75 -8.08 -0.29
C LEU A 31 12.88 -9.10 -0.20
N ASP A 32 12.97 -9.80 0.93
CA ASP A 32 13.96 -10.87 1.12
C ASP A 32 13.74 -12.00 0.12
N GLY A 33 12.50 -12.35 -0.15
CA GLY A 33 12.15 -13.37 -1.14
C GLY A 33 12.60 -13.01 -2.54
N LEU A 34 12.39 -11.74 -2.93
CA LEU A 34 12.83 -11.25 -4.23
C LEU A 34 14.36 -11.30 -4.35
N GLU A 35 15.07 -10.93 -3.28
CA GLU A 35 16.51 -10.94 -3.27
C GLU A 35 17.07 -12.36 -3.35
N ARG A 36 16.49 -13.30 -2.60
CA ARG A 36 16.88 -14.72 -2.63
C ARG A 36 16.60 -15.36 -3.97
N ALA A 37 15.58 -14.91 -4.68
CA ALA A 37 15.25 -15.42 -6.01
C ALA A 37 16.29 -15.03 -7.06
N ARG A 38 17.22 -14.12 -6.73
CA ARG A 38 18.32 -13.66 -7.59
C ARG A 38 17.82 -13.20 -8.96
N MET A 39 16.73 -12.49 -8.97
CA MET A 39 16.13 -12.01 -10.22
C MET A 39 16.91 -10.83 -10.83
N GLY A 40 17.73 -10.17 -10.03
CA GLY A 40 18.70 -9.17 -10.48
C GLY A 40 18.12 -8.11 -11.42
N SER A 41 18.68 -8.01 -12.61
CA SER A 41 18.29 -7.02 -13.62
C SER A 41 16.93 -7.29 -14.25
N THR A 42 16.30 -8.44 -13.99
CA THR A 42 14.94 -8.71 -14.46
C THR A 42 13.90 -7.87 -13.70
N VAL A 43 14.23 -7.38 -12.53
CA VAL A 43 13.30 -6.60 -11.70
C VAL A 43 13.68 -5.13 -11.76
N THR A 44 12.76 -4.31 -12.22
CA THR A 44 12.87 -2.85 -12.16
C THR A 44 12.00 -2.34 -11.02
N LYS A 45 12.60 -1.61 -10.08
CA LYS A 45 11.89 -1.07 -8.93
C LYS A 45 11.39 0.33 -9.24
N LEU A 46 10.10 0.55 -9.01
CA LEU A 46 9.47 1.86 -9.16
C LEU A 46 8.81 2.25 -7.84
N ARG A 47 8.82 3.54 -7.55
CA ARG A 47 8.13 4.07 -6.38
C ARG A 47 6.65 4.22 -6.67
N ALA A 48 5.81 3.68 -5.80
CA ALA A 48 4.37 3.86 -5.87
C ALA A 48 4.00 5.29 -5.46
N GLU A 49 3.08 5.89 -6.21
CA GLU A 49 2.54 7.20 -5.91
C GLU A 49 1.10 7.07 -5.41
N PRO A 50 0.64 7.97 -4.53
CA PRO A 50 -0.73 7.89 -4.02
C PRO A 50 -1.76 8.11 -5.12
N VAL A 51 -2.85 7.38 -5.05
CA VAL A 51 -3.98 7.58 -5.95
C VAL A 51 -4.74 8.85 -5.55
N ASP A 52 -5.38 9.49 -6.52
CA ASP A 52 -6.29 10.61 -6.26
C ASP A 52 -7.50 10.09 -5.47
N GLU A 53 -7.84 10.78 -4.38
CA GLU A 53 -8.98 10.43 -3.53
C GLU A 53 -10.31 10.39 -4.32
N ASN A 54 -10.45 11.18 -5.37
CA ASN A 54 -11.64 11.16 -6.20
C ASN A 54 -11.88 9.80 -6.85
N LEU A 55 -10.83 9.07 -7.17
CA LEU A 55 -10.95 7.71 -7.69
C LEU A 55 -11.43 6.74 -6.62
N VAL A 56 -10.94 6.92 -5.39
CA VAL A 56 -11.39 6.09 -4.26
C VAL A 56 -12.87 6.29 -3.98
N LEU A 57 -13.33 7.53 -4.07
CA LEU A 57 -14.74 7.90 -3.86
C LEU A 57 -15.69 7.32 -4.92
N GLN A 58 -15.17 6.85 -6.05
CA GLN A 58 -15.99 6.19 -7.07
C GLN A 58 -16.41 4.78 -6.65
N VAL A 59 -15.68 4.15 -5.74
CA VAL A 59 -15.93 2.77 -5.30
C VAL A 59 -16.25 2.63 -3.81
N HIS A 60 -16.07 3.68 -3.05
CA HIS A 60 -16.32 3.70 -1.60
C HIS A 60 -17.16 4.90 -1.20
N ASP A 61 -18.00 4.70 -0.19
CA ASP A 61 -18.82 5.78 0.36
C ASP A 61 -17.96 6.87 0.99
N GLN A 62 -18.40 8.11 0.82
CA GLN A 62 -17.73 9.27 1.36
C GLN A 62 -17.56 9.20 2.88
N GLU A 63 -18.56 8.68 3.59
CA GLU A 63 -18.49 8.52 5.04
C GLU A 63 -17.38 7.58 5.47
N LEU A 64 -17.17 6.47 4.76
CA LEU A 64 -16.09 5.54 5.03
C LEU A 64 -14.74 6.25 4.87
N ILE A 65 -14.56 6.94 3.74
CA ILE A 65 -13.30 7.61 3.42
C ILE A 65 -12.97 8.69 4.45
N TYR A 66 -13.93 9.53 4.79
CA TYR A 66 -13.72 10.59 5.77
C TYR A 66 -13.44 10.02 7.16
N GLY A 67 -14.13 8.94 7.54
CA GLY A 67 -13.89 8.27 8.82
C GLY A 67 -12.49 7.71 8.92
N LEU A 68 -11.98 7.07 7.88
CA LEU A 68 -10.63 6.52 7.84
C LEU A 68 -9.57 7.62 7.91
N LYS A 69 -9.77 8.70 7.16
CA LYS A 69 -8.87 9.86 7.22
C LYS A 69 -8.80 10.45 8.61
N GLU A 70 -9.94 10.58 9.27
CA GLU A 70 -10.01 11.15 10.61
C GLU A 70 -9.27 10.27 11.61
N ILE A 71 -9.45 8.95 11.56
CA ILE A 71 -8.73 8.03 12.44
C ILE A 71 -7.22 8.18 12.23
N SER A 72 -6.78 8.25 10.99
CA SER A 72 -5.36 8.44 10.65
C SER A 72 -4.82 9.76 11.21
N GLN A 73 -5.58 10.85 11.06
CA GLN A 73 -5.20 12.18 11.54
C GLN A 73 -5.11 12.24 13.07
N GLN A 74 -5.87 11.42 13.76
CA GLN A 74 -5.84 11.31 15.21
C GLN A 74 -4.71 10.41 15.73
N GLY A 75 -3.87 9.88 14.85
CA GLY A 75 -2.74 9.06 15.21
C GLY A 75 -2.98 7.55 15.08
N GLY A 76 -4.11 7.17 14.53
CA GLY A 76 -4.51 5.78 14.37
C GLY A 76 -5.64 5.40 15.32
N GLY A 77 -6.12 4.17 15.20
CA GLY A 77 -7.20 3.70 16.05
C GLY A 77 -7.75 2.37 15.57
N VAL A 78 -8.82 1.93 16.22
CA VAL A 78 -9.50 0.67 15.97
C VAL A 78 -10.72 0.93 15.11
N ILE A 79 -10.88 0.16 14.03
CA ILE A 79 -12.07 0.20 13.18
C ILE A 79 -13.05 -0.87 13.66
N ASP A 80 -12.56 -2.09 13.86
CA ASP A 80 -13.32 -3.20 14.42
C ASP A 80 -12.37 -4.15 15.18
N ALA A 81 -12.87 -5.31 15.61
CA ALA A 81 -12.10 -6.25 16.42
C ALA A 81 -10.82 -6.73 15.74
N ASP A 82 -10.77 -6.69 14.41
CA ASP A 82 -9.71 -7.29 13.60
C ASP A 82 -9.00 -6.25 12.73
N THR A 83 -9.41 -5.00 12.76
CA THR A 83 -8.91 -3.97 11.87
C THR A 83 -8.46 -2.74 12.66
N ARG A 84 -7.19 -2.43 12.57
CA ARG A 84 -6.59 -1.28 13.23
C ARG A 84 -5.80 -0.44 12.23
N MET A 85 -5.70 0.84 12.52
CA MET A 85 -4.92 1.78 11.73
C MET A 85 -3.82 2.41 12.59
N SER A 86 -2.67 2.64 11.99
CA SER A 86 -1.67 3.56 12.51
C SER A 86 -1.84 4.93 11.84
N ALA A 87 -1.08 5.93 12.29
CA ALA A 87 -1.16 7.29 11.75
C ALA A 87 -0.91 7.34 10.24
N ALA A 88 -0.05 6.46 9.73
CA ALA A 88 0.32 6.44 8.31
C ALA A 88 -0.57 5.51 7.46
N SER A 89 -1.53 4.81 8.06
CA SER A 89 -2.32 3.79 7.36
C SER A 89 -3.13 4.37 6.20
N TRP A 90 -3.69 5.57 6.35
CA TRP A 90 -4.45 6.21 5.27
C TRP A 90 -3.56 6.47 4.06
N LYS A 91 -2.39 7.07 4.28
CA LYS A 91 -1.44 7.35 3.18
C LYS A 91 -0.94 6.06 2.55
N ALA A 92 -0.66 5.04 3.37
CA ALA A 92 -0.24 3.73 2.86
C ALA A 92 -1.32 3.11 1.97
N ALA A 93 -2.59 3.24 2.34
CA ALA A 93 -3.70 2.74 1.54
C ALA A 93 -3.81 3.46 0.19
N LEU A 94 -3.64 4.79 0.18
CA LEU A 94 -3.66 5.56 -1.08
C LEU A 94 -2.50 5.16 -2.00
N VAL A 95 -1.33 4.93 -1.44
CA VAL A 95 -0.14 4.51 -2.18
C VAL A 95 -0.32 3.08 -2.72
N ALA A 96 -0.89 2.18 -1.94
CA ALA A 96 -1.16 0.82 -2.39
C ALA A 96 -2.12 0.80 -3.58
N ALA A 97 -3.19 1.59 -3.52
CA ALA A 97 -4.13 1.74 -4.63
C ALA A 97 -3.45 2.39 -5.84
N GLY A 98 -2.60 3.39 -5.59
CA GLY A 98 -1.83 4.07 -6.64
C GLY A 98 -0.87 3.13 -7.36
N ALA A 99 -0.27 2.20 -6.65
CA ALA A 99 0.61 1.19 -7.24
C ALA A 99 -0.13 0.33 -8.28
N GLY A 100 -1.35 -0.07 -7.97
CA GLY A 100 -2.20 -0.82 -8.90
C GLY A 100 -2.50 -0.02 -10.17
N LEU A 101 -2.86 1.25 -10.00
CA LEU A 101 -3.14 2.14 -11.13
C LEU A 101 -1.89 2.34 -12.01
N GLN A 102 -0.73 2.57 -11.39
CA GLN A 102 0.54 2.68 -12.13
C GLN A 102 0.84 1.42 -12.93
N ALA A 103 0.64 0.26 -12.31
CA ALA A 103 0.88 -1.02 -12.97
C ALA A 103 0.01 -1.18 -14.22
N ILE A 104 -1.27 -0.84 -14.13
CA ILE A 104 -2.19 -0.89 -15.26
C ILE A 104 -1.76 0.07 -16.35
N ASN A 105 -1.46 1.32 -16.00
CA ASN A 105 -1.06 2.34 -16.97
C ASN A 105 0.22 1.94 -17.71
N LEU A 106 1.21 1.43 -17.00
CA LEU A 106 2.46 0.99 -17.60
C LEU A 106 2.26 -0.24 -18.49
N SER A 107 1.40 -1.15 -18.09
CA SER A 107 1.06 -2.32 -18.90
C SER A 107 0.42 -1.91 -20.23
N LEU A 108 -0.49 -0.94 -20.20
CA LEU A 108 -1.16 -0.45 -21.42
C LEU A 108 -0.19 0.28 -22.35
N ILE A 109 0.79 0.99 -21.81
CA ILE A 109 1.79 1.69 -22.61
C ILE A 109 2.71 0.69 -23.35
N HIS A 110 3.00 -0.46 -22.75
CA HIS A 110 3.94 -1.43 -23.28
C HIS A 110 3.27 -2.55 -24.11
N ILE A 111 1.98 -2.52 -24.27
CA ILE A 111 1.25 -3.39 -25.17
C ILE A 111 1.19 -2.76 -26.55
#